data_cbfb3d418ea629ac57e7ba5c7d1bd8cb
#
_entry.id   cbfb3d418ea629ac57e7ba5c7d1bd8cb
#
_cell.length_a   1.000
_cell.length_b   1.000
_cell.length_c   1.000
_cell.angle_alpha   90.00
_cell.angle_beta   90.00
_cell.angle_gamma   90.00
#
_symmetry.space_group_name_H-M   'P 1'
#
loop_
_entity.id
_entity.type
_entity.pdbx_description
1 polymer ?
#
loop_
_entity_poly.entity_id
_entity_poly.type
_entity_poly.pdbx_seq_one_letter_code
_entity_poly.pdbx_strand_id
1 'polypeptide(L)'
;LNIVINEINYKSSDNFDTGDWIELYNPNQDDMDISGWILKDSNDSNEFIFPNGTSIDGDDYLVIVRNAENFSEFYPEIDSFIGEFDFGLSASGDAVRLFDSDLILHDEVYYESTSPWPPLSNGDGYTLELIDPSYDNLLPSSWSNINYHGRPDAINSATASINDEDLFFTRVYPNPFIETLYILLELEISEFVTIDIFDLKGTLIN
;
A
#
# COMPACT_ATOMS: atom_id res chain seq x y z
N LEU A 1 17.89 4.70 -3.27
CA LEU A 1 16.58 4.06 -3.49
C LEU A 1 15.64 5.12 -4.07
N ASN A 2 14.65 4.72 -4.86
CA ASN A 2 13.64 5.64 -5.40
C ASN A 2 12.52 5.84 -4.35
N ILE A 3 11.77 6.94 -4.50
CA ILE A 3 10.45 7.07 -3.84
C ILE A 3 9.56 5.94 -4.34
N VAL A 4 8.77 5.35 -3.45
CA VAL A 4 7.95 4.16 -3.71
C VAL A 4 6.47 4.50 -3.51
N ILE A 5 5.60 4.02 -4.40
CA ILE A 5 4.15 4.03 -4.20
C ILE A 5 3.84 2.97 -3.15
N ASN A 6 3.43 3.41 -1.95
CA ASN A 6 3.35 2.59 -0.75
C ASN A 6 1.94 2.13 -0.40
N GLU A 7 0.94 2.97 -0.61
CA GLU A 7 -0.46 2.63 -0.34
C GLU A 7 -1.38 3.29 -1.37
N ILE A 8 -2.46 2.60 -1.74
CA ILE A 8 -3.43 3.08 -2.73
C ILE A 8 -4.85 2.82 -2.21
N ASN A 9 -5.62 3.89 -2.02
CA ASN A 9 -7.06 3.82 -1.84
C ASN A 9 -7.76 4.24 -3.14
N TYR A 10 -8.14 3.28 -3.97
CA TYR A 10 -8.81 3.53 -5.24
C TYR A 10 -10.33 3.41 -5.15
N LYS A 11 -10.84 2.94 -4.01
CA LYS A 11 -12.27 2.84 -3.74
C LYS A 11 -12.56 2.68 -2.25
N SER A 12 -13.03 3.73 -1.64
CA SER A 12 -13.52 3.72 -0.26
C SER A 12 -14.81 2.92 -0.11
N SER A 13 -15.13 2.52 1.13
CA SER A 13 -16.45 1.97 1.45
C SER A 13 -17.50 3.08 1.63
N ASP A 14 -18.78 2.72 1.48
CA ASP A 14 -19.88 3.69 1.58
C ASP A 14 -19.97 4.42 2.95
N ASN A 15 -19.43 3.82 4.00
CA ASN A 15 -19.49 4.37 5.36
C ASN A 15 -18.18 5.05 5.79
N PHE A 16 -17.15 5.00 4.94
CA PHE A 16 -15.83 5.58 5.17
C PHE A 16 -15.27 6.08 3.83
N ASP A 17 -15.93 7.10 3.27
CA ASP A 17 -15.60 7.64 1.96
C ASP A 17 -14.60 8.79 2.07
N THR A 18 -13.33 8.45 2.12
CA THR A 18 -12.21 9.40 2.14
C THR A 18 -11.93 10.04 0.77
N GLY A 19 -12.60 9.57 -0.29
CA GLY A 19 -12.15 9.76 -1.66
C GLY A 19 -10.90 8.93 -1.98
N ASP A 20 -10.45 9.03 -3.23
CA ASP A 20 -9.21 8.35 -3.65
C ASP A 20 -7.98 9.05 -3.04
N TRP A 21 -6.99 8.27 -2.65
CA TRP A 21 -5.70 8.81 -2.21
C TRP A 21 -4.56 7.81 -2.49
N ILE A 22 -3.35 8.34 -2.55
CA ILE A 22 -2.13 7.59 -2.82
C ILE A 22 -1.10 8.03 -1.80
N GLU A 23 -0.36 7.09 -1.26
CA GLU A 23 0.76 7.38 -0.39
C GLU A 23 2.08 7.04 -1.07
N LEU A 24 3.04 7.93 -0.94
CA LEU A 24 4.43 7.74 -1.30
C LEU A 24 5.27 7.54 -0.04
N TYR A 25 6.30 6.73 -0.14
CA TYR A 25 7.28 6.49 0.91
C TYR A 25 8.69 6.79 0.42
N ASN A 26 9.48 7.47 1.24
CA ASN A 26 10.90 7.70 1.01
C ASN A 26 11.75 6.69 1.81
N PRO A 27 12.24 5.61 1.21
CA PRO A 27 13.05 4.60 1.90
C PRO A 27 14.51 5.02 2.11
N ASN A 28 14.86 6.28 1.89
CA ASN A 28 16.19 6.80 2.12
C ASN A 28 16.26 7.46 3.49
N GLN A 29 17.48 7.58 4.05
CA GLN A 29 17.69 8.31 5.30
C GLN A 29 17.73 9.85 5.12
N ASP A 30 17.88 10.29 3.88
CA ASP A 30 17.94 11.72 3.54
C ASP A 30 16.60 12.16 2.91
N ASP A 31 16.23 13.40 3.16
CA ASP A 31 15.05 14.04 2.57
C ASP A 31 15.17 14.07 1.05
N MET A 32 14.05 13.85 0.36
CA MET A 32 13.98 13.90 -1.09
C MET A 32 13.04 15.01 -1.56
N ASP A 33 13.60 15.98 -2.28
CA ASP A 33 12.83 17.02 -2.97
C ASP A 33 12.16 16.41 -4.21
N ILE A 34 10.84 16.42 -4.23
CA ILE A 34 10.01 15.94 -5.33
C ILE A 34 9.23 17.09 -6.00
N SER A 35 9.70 18.33 -5.85
CA SER A 35 9.13 19.51 -6.51
C SER A 35 9.06 19.31 -8.01
N GLY A 36 7.89 19.55 -8.60
CA GLY A 36 7.67 19.41 -10.03
C GLY A 36 7.59 17.97 -10.54
N TRP A 37 7.70 16.97 -9.68
CA TRP A 37 7.38 15.60 -10.06
C TRP A 37 5.91 15.49 -10.47
N ILE A 38 5.55 14.41 -11.14
CA ILE A 38 4.22 14.24 -11.73
C ILE A 38 3.66 12.86 -11.35
N LEU A 39 2.49 12.87 -10.72
CA LEU A 39 1.69 11.68 -10.49
C LEU A 39 0.62 11.56 -11.58
N LYS A 40 0.46 10.37 -12.15
CA LYS A 40 -0.52 10.07 -13.21
C LYS A 40 -1.24 8.75 -12.93
N ASP A 41 -2.46 8.65 -13.47
CA ASP A 41 -3.14 7.36 -13.63
C ASP A 41 -2.77 6.71 -15.00
N SER A 42 -3.59 5.78 -15.50
CA SER A 42 -3.40 5.15 -16.82
C SER A 42 -3.60 6.10 -17.99
N ASN A 43 -4.25 7.25 -17.80
CA ASN A 43 -4.48 8.26 -18.81
C ASN A 43 -3.39 9.34 -18.74
N ASP A 44 -2.57 9.46 -19.77
CA ASP A 44 -1.46 10.43 -19.80
C ASP A 44 -1.90 11.90 -19.66
N SER A 45 -3.17 12.21 -19.89
CA SER A 45 -3.71 13.56 -19.72
C SER A 45 -4.09 13.88 -18.26
N ASN A 46 -4.20 12.88 -17.43
CA ASN A 46 -4.45 13.03 -16.00
C ASN A 46 -3.12 13.15 -15.28
N GLU A 47 -2.90 14.33 -14.68
CA GLU A 47 -1.63 14.60 -14.00
C GLU A 47 -1.83 15.48 -12.77
N PHE A 48 -1.10 15.16 -11.71
CA PHE A 48 -0.92 16.02 -10.55
C PHE A 48 0.54 16.39 -10.45
N ILE A 49 0.85 17.68 -10.56
CA ILE A 49 2.22 18.21 -10.47
C ILE A 49 2.48 18.61 -9.03
N PHE A 50 3.48 18.01 -8.42
CA PHE A 50 3.87 18.34 -7.04
C PHE A 50 4.31 19.80 -6.94
N PRO A 51 3.74 20.59 -6.00
CA PRO A 51 4.11 21.99 -5.80
C PRO A 51 5.60 22.19 -5.52
N ASN A 52 6.11 23.37 -5.80
CA ASN A 52 7.47 23.74 -5.41
C ASN A 52 7.63 23.71 -3.88
N GLY A 53 8.70 23.12 -3.41
CA GLY A 53 9.00 22.94 -1.99
C GLY A 53 8.37 21.68 -1.40
N THR A 54 7.81 20.79 -2.23
CA THR A 54 7.38 19.47 -1.77
C THR A 54 8.59 18.57 -1.57
N SER A 55 8.78 18.08 -0.35
CA SER A 55 9.79 17.07 0.00
C SER A 55 9.15 15.96 0.84
N ILE A 56 9.77 14.80 0.80
CA ILE A 56 9.47 13.69 1.72
C ILE A 56 10.71 13.48 2.58
N ASP A 57 10.58 13.61 3.89
CA ASP A 57 11.68 13.42 4.82
C ASP A 57 12.22 11.97 4.73
N GLY A 58 13.43 11.73 5.22
CA GLY A 58 14.01 10.39 5.21
C GLY A 58 13.22 9.43 6.09
N ASP A 59 12.96 8.21 5.59
CA ASP A 59 12.13 7.18 6.23
C ASP A 59 10.69 7.64 6.55
N ASP A 60 10.12 8.54 5.74
CA ASP A 60 8.81 9.16 5.99
C ASP A 60 7.87 9.03 4.78
N TYR A 61 6.62 9.43 4.98
CA TYR A 61 5.50 9.26 4.06
C TYR A 61 4.97 10.60 3.57
N LEU A 62 4.27 10.58 2.43
CA LEU A 62 3.49 11.70 1.93
C LEU A 62 2.21 11.18 1.30
N VAL A 63 1.06 11.63 1.82
CA VAL A 63 -0.24 11.29 1.28
C VAL A 63 -0.67 12.35 0.27
N ILE A 64 -1.13 11.92 -0.90
CA ILE A 64 -1.71 12.76 -1.94
C ILE A 64 -3.19 12.42 -2.04
N VAL A 65 -4.07 13.40 -1.82
CA VAL A 65 -5.51 13.18 -1.74
C VAL A 65 -6.24 13.78 -2.92
N ARG A 66 -7.37 13.15 -3.29
CA ARG A 66 -8.31 13.69 -4.27
C ARG A 66 -9.32 14.66 -3.64
N ASN A 67 -9.66 14.44 -2.39
CA ASN A 67 -10.62 15.26 -1.64
C ASN A 67 -10.12 15.50 -0.22
N ALA A 68 -9.58 16.68 0.03
CA ALA A 68 -8.99 17.06 1.30
C ALA A 68 -10.00 17.11 2.45
N GLU A 69 -11.24 17.57 2.17
CA GLU A 69 -12.31 17.65 3.16
C GLU A 69 -12.71 16.25 3.66
N ASN A 70 -13.00 15.35 2.73
CA ASN A 70 -13.34 13.96 3.06
C ASN A 70 -12.19 13.25 3.79
N PHE A 71 -10.97 13.39 3.28
CA PHE A 71 -9.80 12.77 3.91
C PHE A 71 -9.64 13.23 5.37
N SER A 72 -9.66 14.54 5.61
CA SER A 72 -9.53 15.11 6.97
C SER A 72 -10.69 14.75 7.91
N GLU A 73 -11.90 14.51 7.39
CA GLU A 73 -13.02 14.05 8.20
C GLU A 73 -12.78 12.68 8.81
N PHE A 74 -12.18 11.78 8.03
CA PHE A 74 -11.95 10.38 8.43
C PHE A 74 -10.57 10.13 9.07
N TYR A 75 -9.58 10.97 8.74
CA TYR A 75 -8.22 10.92 9.33
C TYR A 75 -7.84 12.27 9.97
N PRO A 76 -8.56 12.69 11.03
CA PRO A 76 -8.35 14.01 11.63
C PRO A 76 -7.00 14.17 12.34
N GLU A 77 -6.26 13.10 12.54
CA GLU A 77 -4.91 13.09 13.13
C GLU A 77 -3.79 13.30 12.11
N ILE A 78 -4.10 13.24 10.81
CA ILE A 78 -3.10 13.36 9.74
C ILE A 78 -3.14 14.79 9.19
N ASP A 79 -2.08 15.55 9.48
CA ASP A 79 -1.93 16.92 9.01
C ASP A 79 -1.04 17.04 7.76
N SER A 80 -0.17 16.02 7.50
CA SER A 80 0.84 16.00 6.44
C SER A 80 0.33 15.32 5.17
N PHE A 81 -0.62 15.93 4.49
CA PHE A 81 -1.03 15.49 3.15
C PHE A 81 -1.06 16.67 2.18
N ILE A 82 -1.02 16.38 0.89
CA ILE A 82 -1.16 17.36 -0.17
C ILE A 82 -2.26 16.94 -1.15
N GLY A 83 -2.77 17.87 -1.89
CA GLY A 83 -3.78 17.64 -2.93
C GLY A 83 -4.23 18.95 -3.50
N GLU A 84 -5.28 18.98 -4.27
CA GLU A 84 -6.12 17.84 -4.66
C GLU A 84 -5.78 17.47 -6.10
N PHE A 85 -5.70 16.16 -6.41
CA PHE A 85 -5.67 15.76 -7.80
C PHE A 85 -7.12 15.67 -8.35
N ASP A 86 -7.31 15.98 -9.63
CA ASP A 86 -8.62 16.20 -10.24
C ASP A 86 -9.18 15.00 -11.02
N PHE A 87 -8.46 13.88 -11.03
CA PHE A 87 -8.89 12.62 -11.65
C PHE A 87 -9.30 11.59 -10.60
N GLY A 88 -9.95 10.51 -11.01
CA GLY A 88 -10.32 9.40 -10.13
C GLY A 88 -9.60 8.14 -10.53
N LEU A 89 -9.27 7.32 -9.54
CA LEU A 89 -8.72 5.99 -9.76
C LEU A 89 -9.84 5.00 -10.09
N SER A 90 -9.62 4.13 -11.08
CA SER A 90 -10.64 3.20 -11.53
C SER A 90 -10.86 2.05 -10.54
N ALA A 91 -12.10 1.84 -10.13
CA ALA A 91 -12.51 0.72 -9.27
C ALA A 91 -12.36 -0.67 -9.92
N SER A 92 -12.12 -0.75 -11.23
CA SER A 92 -11.93 -2.03 -11.94
C SER A 92 -10.48 -2.36 -12.27
N GLY A 93 -9.57 -1.42 -11.98
CA GLY A 93 -8.15 -1.51 -12.27
C GLY A 93 -7.66 -0.27 -12.98
N ASP A 94 -6.46 0.18 -12.64
CA ASP A 94 -5.82 1.39 -13.16
C ASP A 94 -4.30 1.27 -13.04
N ALA A 95 -3.61 2.36 -13.41
CA ALA A 95 -2.21 2.57 -13.10
C ALA A 95 -2.05 3.74 -12.13
N VAL A 96 -1.02 3.67 -11.30
CA VAL A 96 -0.46 4.82 -10.59
C VAL A 96 0.99 4.92 -10.99
N ARG A 97 1.39 6.08 -11.52
CA ARG A 97 2.72 6.27 -12.11
C ARG A 97 3.35 7.55 -11.60
N LEU A 98 4.58 7.47 -11.15
CA LEU A 98 5.35 8.57 -10.59
C LEU A 98 6.53 8.92 -11.51
N PHE A 99 6.55 10.14 -12.00
CA PHE A 99 7.61 10.67 -12.86
C PHE A 99 8.32 11.81 -12.16
N ASP A 100 9.60 12.02 -12.46
CA ASP A 100 10.28 13.24 -12.06
C ASP A 100 9.94 14.43 -13.00
N SER A 101 10.53 15.60 -12.72
CA SER A 101 10.31 16.81 -13.50
C SER A 101 10.88 16.74 -14.94
N ASP A 102 11.75 15.77 -15.22
CA ASP A 102 12.30 15.48 -16.55
C ASP A 102 11.49 14.39 -17.29
N LEU A 103 10.36 13.96 -16.73
CA LEU A 103 9.49 12.89 -17.23
C LEU A 103 10.16 11.51 -17.23
N ILE A 104 11.11 11.28 -16.34
CA ILE A 104 11.68 9.96 -16.12
C ILE A 104 10.79 9.22 -15.13
N LEU A 105 10.36 8.02 -15.50
CA LEU A 105 9.56 7.15 -14.62
C LEU A 105 10.40 6.67 -13.44
N HIS A 106 9.93 6.93 -12.23
CA HIS A 106 10.56 6.51 -10.99
C HIS A 106 9.89 5.28 -10.38
N ASP A 107 8.56 5.23 -10.43
CA ASP A 107 7.79 4.11 -9.91
C ASP A 107 6.45 3.99 -10.61
N GLU A 108 5.91 2.77 -10.71
CA GLU A 108 4.60 2.51 -11.31
C GLU A 108 3.95 1.24 -10.74
N VAL A 109 2.64 1.28 -10.62
CA VAL A 109 1.80 0.16 -10.19
C VAL A 109 0.63 0.00 -11.15
N TYR A 110 0.38 -1.20 -11.64
CA TYR A 110 -0.81 -1.54 -12.43
C TYR A 110 -1.67 -2.48 -11.61
N TYR A 111 -2.66 -1.94 -10.90
CA TYR A 111 -3.52 -2.76 -10.06
C TYR A 111 -4.80 -3.18 -10.77
N GLU A 112 -5.38 -4.28 -10.31
CA GLU A 112 -6.70 -4.76 -10.68
C GLU A 112 -7.56 -5.02 -9.44
N SER A 113 -8.89 -5.00 -9.60
CA SER A 113 -9.83 -5.24 -8.49
C SER A 113 -10.12 -6.73 -8.25
N THR A 114 -9.47 -7.61 -8.99
CA THR A 114 -9.72 -9.07 -8.96
C THR A 114 -8.43 -9.83 -8.76
N SER A 115 -8.55 -11.08 -8.28
CA SER A 115 -7.39 -11.99 -8.13
C SER A 115 -6.54 -12.01 -9.41
N PRO A 116 -5.20 -11.93 -9.29
CA PRO A 116 -4.40 -12.17 -8.08
C PRO A 116 -4.18 -10.95 -7.17
N TRP A 117 -4.77 -9.80 -7.46
CA TRP A 117 -4.71 -8.62 -6.59
C TRP A 117 -5.57 -8.80 -5.33
N PRO A 118 -5.22 -8.17 -4.20
CA PRO A 118 -6.00 -8.22 -2.97
C PRO A 118 -7.45 -7.70 -3.18
N PRO A 119 -8.50 -8.52 -3.01
CA PRO A 119 -9.83 -8.16 -3.49
C PRO A 119 -10.61 -7.21 -2.57
N LEU A 120 -10.27 -7.13 -1.27
CA LEU A 120 -11.02 -6.32 -0.30
C LEU A 120 -10.78 -4.81 -0.44
N SER A 121 -9.79 -4.40 -1.25
CA SER A 121 -9.54 -2.99 -1.54
C SER A 121 -10.55 -2.38 -2.50
N ASN A 122 -11.50 -3.17 -3.02
CA ASN A 122 -12.54 -2.70 -3.94
C ASN A 122 -13.84 -2.32 -3.22
N GLY A 123 -13.75 -1.39 -2.26
CA GLY A 123 -14.92 -0.82 -1.58
C GLY A 123 -15.36 -1.56 -0.32
N ASP A 124 -14.61 -2.57 0.14
CA ASP A 124 -14.88 -3.26 1.39
C ASP A 124 -14.19 -2.57 2.60
N GLY A 125 -13.61 -1.39 2.39
CA GLY A 125 -13.00 -0.55 3.43
C GLY A 125 -11.52 -0.85 3.67
N TYR A 126 -10.86 -1.52 2.74
CA TYR A 126 -9.42 -1.78 2.78
C TYR A 126 -8.72 -1.04 1.64
N THR A 127 -7.44 -0.77 1.83
CA THR A 127 -6.55 -0.19 0.83
C THR A 127 -5.62 -1.26 0.25
N LEU A 128 -4.91 -0.94 -0.82
CA LEU A 128 -3.75 -1.72 -1.25
C LEU A 128 -2.52 -1.21 -0.50
N GLU A 129 -1.94 -2.04 0.34
CA GLU A 129 -0.75 -1.74 1.15
C GLU A 129 0.44 -2.53 0.62
N LEU A 130 1.53 -1.86 0.25
CA LEU A 130 2.78 -2.53 -0.13
C LEU A 130 3.40 -3.21 1.10
N ILE A 131 3.67 -4.52 1.00
CA ILE A 131 4.15 -5.33 2.13
C ILE A 131 5.54 -4.92 2.59
N ASP A 132 6.42 -4.61 1.64
CA ASP A 132 7.80 -4.18 1.91
C ASP A 132 8.26 -3.23 0.79
N PRO A 133 8.82 -2.05 1.13
CA PRO A 133 9.26 -1.06 0.13
C PRO A 133 10.36 -1.56 -0.83
N SER A 134 11.02 -2.66 -0.50
CA SER A 134 12.04 -3.29 -1.35
C SER A 134 11.46 -4.30 -2.36
N TYR A 135 10.18 -4.63 -2.26
CA TYR A 135 9.53 -5.55 -3.17
C TYR A 135 9.19 -4.91 -4.51
N ASP A 136 9.10 -5.73 -5.54
CA ASP A 136 8.62 -5.31 -6.85
C ASP A 136 7.10 -5.04 -6.78
N ASN A 137 6.72 -3.78 -6.74
CA ASN A 137 5.33 -3.34 -6.60
C ASN A 137 4.49 -3.52 -7.88
N LEU A 138 5.06 -3.98 -8.98
CA LEU A 138 4.32 -4.47 -10.14
C LEU A 138 3.69 -5.86 -9.88
N LEU A 139 4.14 -6.57 -8.86
CA LEU A 139 3.65 -7.91 -8.56
C LEU A 139 2.47 -7.85 -7.56
N PRO A 140 1.32 -8.47 -7.87
CA PRO A 140 0.20 -8.54 -6.94
C PRO A 140 0.56 -9.17 -5.58
N SER A 141 1.55 -10.08 -5.55
CA SER A 141 2.03 -10.73 -4.33
C SER A 141 2.81 -9.80 -3.40
N SER A 142 3.19 -8.62 -3.87
CA SER A 142 3.85 -7.58 -3.06
C SER A 142 2.86 -6.71 -2.31
N TRP A 143 1.56 -6.89 -2.55
CA TRP A 143 0.49 -6.08 -1.97
C TRP A 143 -0.38 -6.88 -1.02
N SER A 144 -0.91 -6.21 -0.01
CA SER A 144 -1.86 -6.75 0.96
C SER A 144 -3.05 -5.81 1.15
N ASN A 145 -4.07 -6.26 1.89
CA ASN A 145 -5.24 -5.51 2.30
C ASN A 145 -5.67 -5.95 3.70
N ILE A 146 -4.75 -5.86 4.65
CA ILE A 146 -4.91 -6.42 6.00
C ILE A 146 -5.61 -5.41 6.91
N ASN A 147 -5.30 -4.12 6.76
CA ASN A 147 -5.80 -3.10 7.66
C ASN A 147 -7.13 -2.50 7.17
N TYR A 148 -8.14 -2.57 8.01
CA TYR A 148 -9.41 -1.90 7.74
C TYR A 148 -9.20 -0.38 7.82
N HIS A 149 -9.56 0.32 6.76
CA HIS A 149 -9.35 1.75 6.50
C HIS A 149 -7.92 2.16 6.11
N GLY A 150 -6.99 1.24 5.94
CA GLY A 150 -5.59 1.57 5.61
C GLY A 150 -4.81 2.18 6.80
N ARG A 151 -3.60 2.62 6.52
CA ARG A 151 -2.72 3.27 7.51
C ARG A 151 -1.93 4.42 6.89
N PRO A 152 -2.60 5.45 6.35
CA PRO A 152 -1.89 6.58 5.79
C PRO A 152 -1.00 7.25 6.85
N ASP A 153 0.17 7.76 6.43
CA ASP A 153 1.20 8.40 7.26
C ASP A 153 1.80 7.46 8.32
N ALA A 154 1.84 6.16 8.02
CA ALA A 154 2.39 5.16 8.93
C ALA A 154 2.88 3.91 8.18
N ILE A 155 3.72 3.13 8.87
CA ILE A 155 4.18 1.84 8.33
C ILE A 155 3.00 0.92 8.03
N ASN A 156 2.98 0.29 6.85
CA ASN A 156 1.92 -0.61 6.43
C ASN A 156 1.75 -1.81 7.36
N SER A 157 0.51 -2.28 7.54
CA SER A 157 0.16 -3.33 8.49
C SER A 157 0.93 -4.63 8.27
N ALA A 158 1.16 -4.99 7.00
CA ALA A 158 1.94 -6.18 6.65
C ALA A 158 3.41 -6.05 7.07
N THR A 159 3.99 -4.83 6.95
CA THR A 159 5.35 -4.53 7.39
C THR A 159 5.44 -4.39 8.91
N ALA A 160 4.41 -3.79 9.54
CA ALA A 160 4.36 -3.63 10.99
C ALA A 160 4.32 -4.95 11.75
N SER A 161 3.80 -6.03 11.11
CA SER A 161 3.85 -7.38 11.70
C SER A 161 5.26 -8.00 11.69
N ILE A 162 6.26 -7.37 11.11
CA ILE A 162 7.66 -7.83 11.04
C ILE A 162 8.57 -7.00 11.98
N ASN A 163 8.03 -6.29 12.96
CA ASN A 163 8.88 -5.58 13.92
C ASN A 163 9.74 -6.57 14.72
N ASP A 164 11.05 -6.32 14.74
CA ASP A 164 12.12 -7.13 15.33
C ASP A 164 11.99 -7.43 16.84
N GLU A 165 10.95 -6.94 17.51
CA GLU A 165 10.70 -7.20 18.93
C GLU A 165 9.73 -8.38 19.18
N ASP A 166 9.01 -8.83 18.12
CA ASP A 166 8.15 -10.03 18.17
C ASP A 166 8.66 -11.05 17.15
N LEU A 167 9.86 -11.59 17.38
CA LEU A 167 10.51 -12.54 16.47
C LEU A 167 9.72 -13.84 16.31
N PHE A 168 8.74 -13.83 15.42
CA PHE A 168 8.17 -15.02 14.82
C PHE A 168 9.02 -15.43 13.62
N PHE A 169 9.91 -16.38 13.79
CA PHE A 169 10.48 -17.06 12.64
C PHE A 169 9.50 -18.12 12.16
N THR A 170 8.75 -17.79 11.09
CA THR A 170 7.86 -18.79 10.45
C THR A 170 8.55 -19.33 9.21
N ARG A 171 8.81 -20.63 9.19
CA ARG A 171 9.24 -21.33 7.98
C ARG A 171 8.16 -22.29 7.55
N VAL A 172 7.75 -22.17 6.31
CA VAL A 172 6.77 -23.07 5.69
C VAL A 172 7.45 -23.81 4.56
N TYR A 173 7.60 -25.15 4.70
CA TYR A 173 8.31 -25.96 3.72
C TYR A 173 7.82 -27.41 3.66
N PRO A 174 7.96 -28.08 2.53
CA PRO A 174 8.29 -27.52 1.23
C PRO A 174 7.16 -26.65 0.70
N ASN A 175 7.49 -25.64 -0.10
CA ASN A 175 6.47 -24.84 -0.79
C ASN A 175 6.93 -24.71 -2.27
N PRO A 176 6.17 -25.28 -3.24
CA PRO A 176 4.92 -26.01 -3.06
C PRO A 176 5.09 -27.38 -2.40
N PHE A 177 4.06 -27.87 -1.70
CA PHE A 177 4.04 -29.20 -1.07
C PHE A 177 3.12 -30.18 -1.83
N ILE A 178 3.36 -31.49 -1.66
CA ILE A 178 2.55 -32.56 -2.29
C ILE A 178 1.71 -33.31 -1.25
N GLU A 179 2.31 -33.72 -0.14
CA GLU A 179 1.63 -34.52 0.88
C GLU A 179 1.72 -33.90 2.28
N THR A 180 2.84 -33.29 2.63
CA THR A 180 3.08 -32.76 3.97
C THR A 180 3.69 -31.39 3.90
N LEU A 181 3.11 -30.46 4.68
CA LEU A 181 3.59 -29.10 4.90
C LEU A 181 4.10 -29.00 6.33
N TYR A 182 5.32 -28.52 6.51
CA TYR A 182 5.87 -28.21 7.82
C TYR A 182 5.78 -26.69 8.04
N ILE A 183 5.23 -26.32 9.20
CA ILE A 183 5.18 -24.94 9.65
C ILE A 183 6.04 -24.88 10.92
N LEU A 184 7.18 -24.20 10.84
CA LEU A 184 8.06 -23.97 11.98
C LEU A 184 7.79 -22.57 12.52
N LEU A 185 7.38 -22.51 13.80
CA LEU A 185 7.19 -21.28 14.56
C LEU A 185 8.25 -21.22 15.65
N GLU A 186 8.99 -20.14 15.70
CA GLU A 186 9.90 -19.82 16.80
C GLU A 186 9.26 -18.68 17.60
N LEU A 187 8.88 -18.93 18.87
CA LEU A 187 8.25 -17.95 19.75
C LEU A 187 9.23 -17.59 20.87
N GLU A 188 9.50 -16.32 21.09
CA GLU A 188 10.31 -15.88 22.24
C GLU A 188 9.57 -15.94 23.57
N ILE A 189 8.25 -15.85 23.55
CA ILE A 189 7.38 -15.92 24.73
C ILE A 189 6.32 -17.00 24.55
N SER A 190 5.74 -17.45 25.66
CA SER A 190 4.69 -18.46 25.66
C SER A 190 3.35 -17.80 25.36
N GLU A 191 2.90 -17.89 24.09
CA GLU A 191 1.61 -17.37 23.61
C GLU A 191 0.75 -18.45 22.96
N PHE A 192 -0.55 -18.15 22.82
CA PHE A 192 -1.47 -18.99 22.06
C PHE A 192 -1.41 -18.57 20.59
N VAL A 193 -1.10 -19.53 19.70
CA VAL A 193 -1.08 -19.31 18.26
C VAL A 193 -2.19 -20.10 17.61
N THR A 194 -2.96 -19.47 16.74
CA THR A 194 -3.95 -20.13 15.87
C THR A 194 -3.42 -20.11 14.44
N ILE A 195 -3.45 -21.27 13.78
CA ILE A 195 -3.08 -21.40 12.38
C ILE A 195 -4.31 -21.85 11.61
N ASP A 196 -4.80 -20.99 10.73
CA ASP A 196 -5.90 -21.29 9.83
C ASP A 196 -5.37 -21.53 8.42
N ILE A 197 -5.76 -22.64 7.80
CA ILE A 197 -5.36 -23.00 6.44
C ILE A 197 -6.60 -22.94 5.55
N PHE A 198 -6.49 -22.18 4.46
CA PHE A 198 -7.58 -22.00 3.50
C PHE A 198 -7.21 -22.58 2.14
N ASP A 199 -8.18 -23.10 1.41
CA ASP A 199 -8.01 -23.45 0.01
C ASP A 199 -8.01 -22.19 -0.89
N LEU A 200 -7.74 -22.37 -2.19
CA LEU A 200 -7.75 -21.26 -3.17
C LEU A 200 -9.13 -20.60 -3.37
N LYS A 201 -10.19 -21.13 -2.77
CA LYS A 201 -11.54 -20.57 -2.78
C LYS A 201 -11.90 -19.86 -1.47
N GLY A 202 -10.93 -19.78 -0.54
CA GLY A 202 -11.14 -19.20 0.78
C GLY A 202 -11.90 -20.12 1.75
N THR A 203 -11.98 -21.43 1.50
CA THR A 203 -12.60 -22.38 2.41
C THR A 203 -11.57 -22.86 3.43
N LEU A 204 -11.90 -22.76 4.73
CA LEU A 204 -11.07 -23.28 5.80
C LEU A 204 -10.88 -24.80 5.64
N ILE A 205 -9.64 -25.26 5.65
CA ILE A 205 -9.27 -26.66 5.59
C ILE A 205 -9.06 -27.14 7.02
N ASN A 206 -9.88 -28.06 7.49
CA ASN A 206 -9.77 -28.69 8.81
C ASN A 206 -8.94 -29.97 8.74
#